data_e5900578b2d9cd64213e73833802db87
#
_entry.id   e5900578b2d9cd64213e73833802db87
#
_cell.length_a   1.000
_cell.length_b   1.000
_cell.length_c   1.000
_cell.angle_alpha   90.00
_cell.angle_beta   90.00
_cell.angle_gamma   90.00
#
_symmetry.space_group_name_H-M   'P 1'
#
loop_
_entity.id
_entity.type
_entity.pdbx_description
1 polymer ?
#
loop_
_entity_poly.entity_id
_entity_poly.type
_entity_poly.pdbx_seq_one_letter_code
_entity_poly.pdbx_strand_id
1 'polypeptide(L)'
;MSAAAPLPLVDPRTGRVRGQLSPGREEAVTGAVAAARRASAAWGRLVPKERARRLERLAGLIEEHAEAYVERERAGTGKPARESSGEVAEAADLFRFYAWAARTGSSPAAGSLIGGHESWVRWEPVGVVAAIVPWNYPLMMAAWRCAPALAAGNCVVAKPAESTPDALDLLAEHAGDALGAGVLRAVPGDRETGRLLVGADVDMIAFTGSAAAGADVAARAGIRPVSLELGGNSPVIVLPDAPEQTWADLADACVYNAGQSCAAPARVIALQDGYEQAVQSLTEAMAARLAGRDFGPLNNPAQADRYDRIADASGAKHDVTAALATASGEEGGFWRGARVLADLPEDSPALQEEVFGPLLTVQPARDVEHALELAHGVPQALAASVWTRDLTRGLDLAGRLDAGEAWVNCHLVQTAELPHGGRRGSGQGTDLSVLALHEYQRPKTVTVRLLP
;
A
#
# COMPACT_ATOMS: atom_id res chain seq x y z
N MET A 1 -13.90 -30.29 13.45
CA MET A 1 -12.94 -29.28 13.97
C MET A 1 -13.76 -28.16 14.61
N SER A 2 -13.36 -27.65 15.77
CA SER A 2 -14.08 -26.56 16.44
C SER A 2 -14.05 -25.31 15.55
N ALA A 3 -15.20 -24.64 15.36
CA ALA A 3 -15.24 -23.35 14.68
C ALA A 3 -14.32 -22.36 15.43
N ALA A 4 -13.54 -21.58 14.67
CA ALA A 4 -12.72 -20.55 15.28
C ALA A 4 -13.60 -19.51 15.99
N ALA A 5 -13.12 -18.98 17.11
CA ALA A 5 -13.83 -17.91 17.80
C ALA A 5 -13.97 -16.69 16.87
N PRO A 6 -15.15 -16.05 16.83
CA PRO A 6 -15.34 -14.81 16.09
C PRO A 6 -14.41 -13.71 16.61
N LEU A 7 -13.88 -12.90 15.68
CA LEU A 7 -13.04 -11.73 15.99
C LEU A 7 -13.92 -10.47 16.05
N PRO A 8 -13.75 -9.60 17.05
CA PRO A 8 -14.51 -8.35 17.11
C PRO A 8 -14.04 -7.39 15.98
N LEU A 9 -14.99 -6.85 15.25
CA LEU A 9 -14.79 -5.69 14.39
C LEU A 9 -15.05 -4.43 15.20
N VAL A 10 -14.05 -3.58 15.34
CA VAL A 10 -14.11 -2.38 16.17
C VAL A 10 -14.20 -1.13 15.29
N ASP A 11 -15.04 -0.18 15.67
CA ASP A 11 -15.02 1.16 15.08
C ASP A 11 -13.87 1.96 15.70
N PRO A 12 -12.84 2.35 14.92
CA PRO A 12 -11.66 3.04 15.45
C PRO A 12 -11.97 4.41 16.08
N ARG A 13 -13.08 5.05 15.68
CA ARG A 13 -13.48 6.36 16.20
C ARG A 13 -14.00 6.30 17.62
N THR A 14 -14.63 5.18 17.99
CA THR A 14 -15.31 5.03 19.28
C THR A 14 -14.71 3.94 20.17
N GLY A 15 -13.86 3.07 19.63
CA GLY A 15 -13.35 1.88 20.30
C GLY A 15 -14.42 0.81 20.57
N ARG A 16 -15.65 0.98 20.05
CA ARG A 16 -16.77 0.04 20.28
C ARG A 16 -16.81 -1.05 19.22
N VAL A 17 -17.24 -2.22 19.63
CA VAL A 17 -17.50 -3.35 18.72
C VAL A 17 -18.68 -3.00 17.81
N ARG A 18 -18.47 -2.99 16.49
CA ARG A 18 -19.46 -2.75 15.44
C ARG A 18 -19.98 -4.04 14.79
N GLY A 19 -19.33 -5.16 15.03
CA GLY A 19 -19.66 -6.45 14.43
C GLY A 19 -18.67 -7.53 14.81
N GLN A 20 -18.82 -8.69 14.16
CA GLN A 20 -17.94 -9.85 14.37
C GLN A 20 -17.53 -10.44 13.02
N LEU A 21 -16.28 -10.85 12.89
CA LEU A 21 -15.73 -11.59 11.77
C LEU A 21 -15.58 -13.06 12.15
N SER A 22 -16.18 -13.96 11.38
CA SER A 22 -15.89 -15.39 11.45
C SER A 22 -14.69 -15.71 10.56
N PRO A 23 -13.49 -15.99 11.12
CA PRO A 23 -12.32 -16.17 10.28
C PRO A 23 -12.40 -17.45 9.47
N GLY A 24 -12.12 -17.33 8.17
CA GLY A 24 -12.02 -18.47 7.26
C GLY A 24 -10.87 -19.40 7.66
N ARG A 25 -11.15 -20.69 7.74
CA ARG A 25 -10.16 -21.73 8.05
C ARG A 25 -9.92 -22.61 6.82
N GLU A 26 -9.26 -23.74 7.00
CA GLU A 26 -8.78 -24.64 5.96
C GLU A 26 -9.85 -24.94 4.90
N GLU A 27 -11.09 -25.22 5.30
CA GLU A 27 -12.20 -25.52 4.37
C GLU A 27 -12.54 -24.30 3.50
N ALA A 28 -12.63 -23.11 4.09
CA ALA A 28 -12.92 -21.87 3.35
C ALA A 28 -11.79 -21.51 2.38
N VAL A 29 -10.54 -21.62 2.82
CA VAL A 29 -9.36 -21.37 1.99
C VAL A 29 -9.28 -22.36 0.83
N THR A 30 -9.37 -23.66 1.13
CA THR A 30 -9.33 -24.74 0.11
C THR A 30 -10.48 -24.60 -0.89
N GLY A 31 -11.69 -24.30 -0.39
CA GLY A 31 -12.86 -24.07 -1.23
C GLY A 31 -12.70 -22.88 -2.18
N ALA A 32 -12.16 -21.74 -1.67
CA ALA A 32 -11.90 -20.55 -2.47
C ALA A 32 -10.83 -20.79 -3.54
N VAL A 33 -9.71 -21.43 -3.16
CA VAL A 33 -8.63 -21.78 -4.10
C VAL A 33 -9.12 -22.75 -5.17
N ALA A 34 -9.87 -23.78 -4.79
CA ALA A 34 -10.45 -24.72 -5.74
C ALA A 34 -11.43 -24.04 -6.71
N ALA A 35 -12.23 -23.07 -6.24
CA ALA A 35 -13.11 -22.28 -7.10
C ALA A 35 -12.31 -21.42 -8.09
N ALA A 36 -11.27 -20.74 -7.62
CA ALA A 36 -10.36 -19.96 -8.46
C ALA A 36 -9.64 -20.84 -9.49
N ARG A 37 -9.18 -22.02 -9.09
CA ARG A 37 -8.52 -22.99 -9.98
C ARG A 37 -9.45 -23.46 -11.09
N ARG A 38 -10.73 -23.74 -10.78
CA ARG A 38 -11.73 -24.10 -11.81
C ARG A 38 -12.00 -22.95 -12.78
N ALA A 39 -12.03 -21.71 -12.32
CA ALA A 39 -12.29 -20.54 -13.17
C ALA A 39 -11.07 -20.15 -14.03
N SER A 40 -9.84 -20.43 -13.58
CA SER A 40 -8.60 -19.89 -14.15
C SER A 40 -8.40 -20.25 -15.63
N ALA A 41 -8.74 -21.47 -16.05
CA ALA A 41 -8.58 -21.86 -17.44
C ALA A 41 -9.51 -21.09 -18.39
N ALA A 42 -10.75 -20.81 -17.99
CA ALA A 42 -11.70 -20.05 -18.78
C ALA A 42 -11.34 -18.56 -18.81
N TRP A 43 -11.01 -17.99 -17.64
CA TRP A 43 -10.62 -16.58 -17.51
C TRP A 43 -9.31 -16.27 -18.27
N GLY A 44 -8.27 -17.07 -18.10
CA GLY A 44 -6.97 -16.90 -18.75
C GLY A 44 -7.00 -17.03 -20.27
N ARG A 45 -8.00 -17.76 -20.83
CA ARG A 45 -8.19 -17.89 -22.28
C ARG A 45 -8.95 -16.72 -22.92
N LEU A 46 -9.61 -15.87 -22.12
CA LEU A 46 -10.28 -14.70 -22.66
C LEU A 46 -9.27 -13.80 -23.38
N VAL A 47 -9.66 -13.29 -24.54
CA VAL A 47 -8.85 -12.30 -25.24
C VAL A 47 -8.80 -11.00 -24.42
N PRO A 48 -7.71 -10.22 -24.51
CA PRO A 48 -7.53 -9.01 -23.70
C PRO A 48 -8.73 -8.04 -23.76
N LYS A 49 -9.34 -7.86 -24.92
CA LYS A 49 -10.54 -7.03 -25.09
C LYS A 49 -11.72 -7.48 -24.22
N GLU A 50 -11.91 -8.77 -24.06
CA GLU A 50 -13.03 -9.31 -23.27
C GLU A 50 -12.76 -9.16 -21.76
N ARG A 51 -11.51 -9.41 -21.31
CA ARG A 51 -11.12 -9.15 -19.92
C ARG A 51 -11.26 -7.67 -19.59
N ALA A 52 -10.79 -6.79 -20.47
CA ALA A 52 -10.91 -5.34 -20.30
C ALA A 52 -12.35 -4.90 -20.09
N ARG A 53 -13.28 -5.37 -20.96
CA ARG A 53 -14.71 -5.02 -20.81
C ARG A 53 -15.29 -5.44 -19.47
N ARG A 54 -14.90 -6.59 -18.94
CA ARG A 54 -15.36 -7.08 -17.65
C ARG A 54 -14.75 -6.31 -16.49
N LEU A 55 -13.49 -5.91 -16.57
CA LEU A 55 -12.85 -5.04 -15.59
C LEU A 55 -13.47 -3.63 -15.59
N GLU A 56 -13.76 -3.07 -16.75
CA GLU A 56 -14.49 -1.80 -16.89
C GLU A 56 -15.89 -1.89 -16.25
N ARG A 57 -16.58 -3.03 -16.39
CA ARG A 57 -17.86 -3.27 -15.72
C ARG A 57 -17.69 -3.31 -14.20
N LEU A 58 -16.64 -3.95 -13.68
CA LEU A 58 -16.35 -3.95 -12.24
C LEU A 58 -16.07 -2.54 -11.72
N ALA A 59 -15.27 -1.75 -12.44
CA ALA A 59 -15.03 -0.36 -12.11
C ALA A 59 -16.35 0.44 -12.08
N GLY A 60 -17.24 0.23 -13.05
CA GLY A 60 -18.56 0.84 -13.07
C GLY A 60 -19.42 0.47 -11.86
N LEU A 61 -19.38 -0.80 -11.41
CA LEU A 61 -20.10 -1.23 -10.20
C LEU A 61 -19.52 -0.59 -8.92
N ILE A 62 -18.20 -0.40 -8.84
CA ILE A 62 -17.59 0.32 -7.71
C ILE A 62 -18.12 1.76 -7.65
N GLU A 63 -18.20 2.45 -8.78
CA GLU A 63 -18.73 3.82 -8.84
C GLU A 63 -20.23 3.89 -8.57
N GLU A 64 -21.01 2.98 -9.15
CA GLU A 64 -22.45 2.89 -8.92
C GLU A 64 -22.80 2.69 -7.45
N HIS A 65 -21.96 1.96 -6.72
CA HIS A 65 -22.11 1.66 -5.30
C HIS A 65 -21.09 2.40 -4.40
N ALA A 66 -20.57 3.55 -4.86
CA ALA A 66 -19.50 4.27 -4.18
C ALA A 66 -19.85 4.61 -2.71
N GLU A 67 -21.09 5.01 -2.43
CA GLU A 67 -21.54 5.31 -1.06
C GLU A 67 -21.42 4.10 -0.13
N ALA A 68 -21.79 2.90 -0.61
CA ALA A 68 -21.69 1.68 0.18
C ALA A 68 -20.22 1.29 0.45
N TYR A 69 -19.33 1.53 -0.49
CA TYR A 69 -17.89 1.34 -0.25
C TYR A 69 -17.34 2.36 0.73
N VAL A 70 -17.67 3.64 0.57
CA VAL A 70 -17.24 4.73 1.48
C VAL A 70 -17.69 4.45 2.90
N GLU A 71 -18.93 3.98 3.10
CA GLU A 71 -19.43 3.63 4.43
C GLU A 71 -18.62 2.49 5.06
N ARG A 72 -18.32 1.43 4.29
CA ARG A 72 -17.53 0.28 4.74
C ARG A 72 -16.08 0.66 5.07
N GLU A 73 -15.45 1.47 4.19
CA GLU A 73 -14.11 2.02 4.45
C GLU A 73 -14.08 2.81 5.76
N ARG A 74 -15.02 3.73 5.93
CA ARG A 74 -15.12 4.56 7.13
C ARG A 74 -15.41 3.76 8.40
N ALA A 75 -16.27 2.77 8.32
CA ALA A 75 -16.61 1.91 9.46
C ALA A 75 -15.39 1.09 9.93
N GLY A 76 -14.55 0.64 9.00
CA GLY A 76 -13.37 -0.16 9.31
C GLY A 76 -12.13 0.65 9.65
N THR A 77 -11.95 1.83 9.04
CA THR A 77 -10.72 2.63 9.17
C THR A 77 -10.87 3.86 10.05
N GLY A 78 -12.09 4.36 10.22
CA GLY A 78 -12.34 5.62 10.94
C GLY A 78 -12.02 6.90 10.14
N LYS A 79 -11.59 6.80 8.88
CA LYS A 79 -11.20 7.93 8.02
C LYS A 79 -12.30 8.96 7.83
N PRO A 80 -11.95 10.24 7.58
CA PRO A 80 -12.89 11.23 7.07
C PRO A 80 -13.53 10.78 5.76
N ALA A 81 -14.79 11.18 5.53
CA ALA A 81 -15.53 10.79 4.32
C ALA A 81 -14.82 11.21 3.03
N ARG A 82 -14.15 12.37 3.02
CA ARG A 82 -13.40 12.88 1.86
C ARG A 82 -12.27 11.94 1.43
N GLU A 83 -11.51 11.39 2.42
CA GLU A 83 -10.42 10.45 2.16
C GLU A 83 -10.96 9.14 1.60
N SER A 84 -11.96 8.54 2.29
CA SER A 84 -12.57 7.30 1.81
C SER A 84 -13.22 7.44 0.42
N SER A 85 -13.82 8.61 0.10
CA SER A 85 -14.39 8.86 -1.23
C SER A 85 -13.30 8.93 -2.30
N GLY A 86 -12.16 9.57 -2.00
CA GLY A 86 -11.01 9.61 -2.90
C GLY A 86 -10.47 8.19 -3.17
N GLU A 87 -10.28 7.39 -2.12
CA GLU A 87 -9.77 6.03 -2.25
C GLU A 87 -10.71 5.09 -3.03
N VAL A 88 -12.03 5.26 -2.90
CA VAL A 88 -13.01 4.50 -3.68
C VAL A 88 -12.93 4.87 -5.17
N ALA A 89 -12.78 6.17 -5.47
CA ALA A 89 -12.62 6.65 -6.83
C ALA A 89 -11.31 6.13 -7.47
N GLU A 90 -10.20 6.20 -6.74
CA GLU A 90 -8.91 5.66 -7.16
C GLU A 90 -8.96 4.14 -7.40
N ALA A 91 -9.65 3.38 -6.55
CA ALA A 91 -9.82 1.96 -6.75
C ALA A 91 -10.57 1.63 -8.06
N ALA A 92 -11.62 2.37 -8.39
CA ALA A 92 -12.34 2.23 -9.64
C ALA A 92 -11.46 2.59 -10.85
N ASP A 93 -10.71 3.68 -10.75
CA ASP A 93 -9.79 4.13 -11.80
C ASP A 93 -8.70 3.09 -12.08
N LEU A 94 -8.14 2.48 -11.05
CA LEU A 94 -7.16 1.40 -11.19
C LEU A 94 -7.70 0.20 -11.99
N PHE A 95 -8.93 -0.23 -11.75
CA PHE A 95 -9.53 -1.29 -12.57
C PHE A 95 -9.68 -0.86 -14.04
N ARG A 96 -9.98 0.42 -14.33
CA ARG A 96 -10.00 0.95 -15.70
C ARG A 96 -8.61 1.03 -16.32
N PHE A 97 -7.63 1.54 -15.56
CA PHE A 97 -6.24 1.59 -16.02
C PHE A 97 -5.76 0.20 -16.46
N TYR A 98 -5.97 -0.82 -15.64
CA TYR A 98 -5.53 -2.17 -15.98
C TYR A 98 -6.42 -2.85 -17.04
N ALA A 99 -7.68 -2.48 -17.18
CA ALA A 99 -8.50 -2.89 -18.31
C ALA A 99 -7.89 -2.40 -19.64
N TRP A 100 -7.41 -1.15 -19.66
CA TRP A 100 -6.70 -0.59 -20.81
C TRP A 100 -5.31 -1.23 -20.98
N ALA A 101 -4.50 -1.32 -19.92
CA ALA A 101 -3.15 -1.89 -19.94
C ALA A 101 -3.13 -3.33 -20.47
N ALA A 102 -4.14 -4.14 -20.15
CA ALA A 102 -4.28 -5.52 -20.65
C ALA A 102 -4.33 -5.60 -22.18
N ARG A 103 -4.70 -4.51 -22.88
CA ARG A 103 -4.84 -4.45 -24.34
C ARG A 103 -3.60 -3.91 -25.05
N THR A 104 -2.63 -3.38 -24.32
CA THR A 104 -1.41 -2.76 -24.86
C THR A 104 -0.18 -3.66 -24.81
N GLY A 105 -0.38 -4.94 -24.54
CA GLY A 105 0.71 -5.92 -24.40
C GLY A 105 1.62 -5.95 -25.62
N SER A 106 2.93 -6.00 -25.37
CA SER A 106 3.98 -6.12 -26.39
C SER A 106 4.79 -7.39 -26.20
N SER A 107 5.31 -7.94 -27.29
CA SER A 107 6.29 -9.03 -27.24
C SER A 107 7.71 -8.40 -27.16
N PRO A 108 8.54 -8.79 -26.15
CA PRO A 108 9.91 -8.28 -26.06
C PRO A 108 10.84 -8.77 -27.18
N ALA A 109 10.47 -9.87 -27.84
CA ALA A 109 11.21 -10.41 -28.99
C ALA A 109 10.27 -11.16 -29.91
N ALA A 110 10.38 -10.90 -31.20
CA ALA A 110 9.67 -11.62 -32.26
C ALA A 110 10.45 -11.56 -33.59
N GLY A 111 10.29 -12.57 -34.44
CA GLY A 111 10.87 -12.63 -35.79
C GLY A 111 11.78 -13.82 -36.02
N SER A 112 12.50 -13.78 -37.13
CA SER A 112 13.44 -14.82 -37.55
C SER A 112 14.78 -14.68 -36.82
N LEU A 113 14.76 -14.98 -35.52
CA LEU A 113 15.97 -14.86 -34.66
C LEU A 113 16.93 -16.06 -34.82
N ILE A 114 16.47 -17.14 -35.41
CA ILE A 114 17.22 -18.37 -35.68
C ILE A 114 16.96 -18.73 -37.15
N GLY A 115 18.02 -19.05 -37.93
CA GLY A 115 17.88 -19.39 -39.35
C GLY A 115 16.86 -20.52 -39.57
N GLY A 116 15.93 -20.32 -40.49
CA GLY A 116 14.87 -21.25 -40.81
C GLY A 116 13.77 -21.40 -39.76
N HIS A 117 13.71 -20.46 -38.76
CA HIS A 117 12.71 -20.47 -37.72
C HIS A 117 12.08 -19.10 -37.53
N GLU A 118 10.85 -19.07 -37.09
CA GLU A 118 10.16 -17.90 -36.58
C GLU A 118 9.93 -18.07 -35.08
N SER A 119 10.22 -17.04 -34.30
CA SER A 119 10.14 -17.10 -32.84
C SER A 119 9.46 -15.86 -32.27
N TRP A 120 8.77 -16.01 -31.14
CA TRP A 120 8.22 -14.89 -30.38
C TRP A 120 8.09 -15.23 -28.91
N VAL A 121 8.03 -14.19 -28.06
CA VAL A 121 7.68 -14.32 -26.63
C VAL A 121 6.20 -14.06 -26.46
N ARG A 122 5.53 -14.95 -25.73
CA ARG A 122 4.15 -14.81 -25.32
C ARG A 122 4.08 -14.65 -23.78
N TRP A 123 3.34 -13.68 -23.32
CA TRP A 123 3.01 -13.54 -21.90
C TRP A 123 1.79 -14.39 -21.55
N GLU A 124 1.91 -15.21 -20.53
CA GLU A 124 0.84 -16.07 -20.02
C GLU A 124 0.58 -15.77 -18.54
N PRO A 125 -0.67 -15.85 -18.04
CA PRO A 125 -0.96 -15.68 -16.61
C PRO A 125 -0.19 -16.70 -15.76
N VAL A 126 0.18 -16.34 -14.54
CA VAL A 126 0.79 -17.29 -13.60
C VAL A 126 -0.20 -18.37 -13.15
N GLY A 127 -1.51 -18.04 -13.01
CA GLY A 127 -2.58 -18.98 -12.65
C GLY A 127 -3.50 -18.44 -11.56
N VAL A 128 -3.40 -18.95 -10.33
CA VAL A 128 -4.13 -18.49 -9.15
C VAL A 128 -3.20 -17.70 -8.25
N VAL A 129 -3.58 -16.47 -7.95
CA VAL A 129 -2.82 -15.55 -7.08
C VAL A 129 -3.47 -15.47 -5.70
N ALA A 130 -2.68 -15.65 -4.64
CA ALA A 130 -3.07 -15.29 -3.28
C ALA A 130 -2.71 -13.83 -3.03
N ALA A 131 -3.70 -12.97 -2.78
CA ALA A 131 -3.48 -11.57 -2.44
C ALA A 131 -3.81 -11.33 -0.96
N ILE A 132 -2.84 -10.87 -0.18
CA ILE A 132 -3.03 -10.53 1.24
C ILE A 132 -2.85 -9.03 1.38
N VAL A 133 -3.91 -8.33 1.78
CA VAL A 133 -3.97 -6.87 1.78
C VAL A 133 -4.09 -6.31 3.19
N PRO A 134 -3.51 -5.13 3.45
CA PRO A 134 -3.50 -4.48 4.75
C PRO A 134 -4.81 -3.76 5.06
N TRP A 135 -4.86 -3.13 6.23
CA TRP A 135 -6.03 -2.44 6.77
C TRP A 135 -6.03 -0.92 6.53
N ASN A 136 -4.92 -0.33 6.11
CA ASN A 136 -4.81 1.13 6.03
C ASN A 136 -5.53 1.77 4.83
N TYR A 137 -5.60 1.07 3.71
CA TYR A 137 -6.33 1.44 2.48
C TYR A 137 -7.05 0.21 1.92
N PRO A 138 -8.08 -0.33 2.60
CA PRO A 138 -8.60 -1.67 2.33
C PRO A 138 -8.99 -1.92 0.87
N LEU A 139 -9.85 -1.07 0.29
CA LEU A 139 -10.29 -1.21 -1.10
C LEU A 139 -9.18 -0.88 -2.09
N MET A 140 -8.45 0.22 -1.85
CA MET A 140 -7.39 0.66 -2.75
C MET A 140 -6.26 -0.37 -2.83
N MET A 141 -5.80 -0.92 -1.70
CA MET A 141 -4.77 -1.97 -1.70
C MET A 141 -5.28 -3.28 -2.30
N ALA A 142 -6.57 -3.58 -2.15
CA ALA A 142 -7.18 -4.70 -2.87
C ALA A 142 -7.15 -4.46 -4.39
N ALA A 143 -7.45 -3.24 -4.85
CA ALA A 143 -7.36 -2.88 -6.27
C ALA A 143 -5.92 -2.94 -6.79
N TRP A 144 -4.93 -2.46 -6.03
CA TRP A 144 -3.51 -2.52 -6.41
C TRP A 144 -3.05 -3.96 -6.71
N ARG A 145 -3.49 -4.92 -5.91
CA ARG A 145 -3.10 -6.33 -6.08
C ARG A 145 -4.00 -7.11 -7.04
N CYS A 146 -5.31 -6.85 -6.98
CA CYS A 146 -6.26 -7.64 -7.78
C CYS A 146 -6.37 -7.15 -9.23
N ALA A 147 -6.36 -5.84 -9.49
CA ALA A 147 -6.60 -5.33 -10.83
C ALA A 147 -5.52 -5.78 -11.83
N PRO A 148 -4.20 -5.64 -11.58
CA PRO A 148 -3.17 -6.14 -12.49
C PRO A 148 -3.20 -7.67 -12.61
N ALA A 149 -3.42 -8.40 -11.53
CA ALA A 149 -3.50 -9.86 -11.54
C ALA A 149 -4.65 -10.35 -12.44
N LEU A 150 -5.83 -9.77 -12.30
CA LEU A 150 -7.02 -10.10 -13.09
C LEU A 150 -6.84 -9.68 -14.55
N ALA A 151 -6.26 -8.52 -14.81
CA ALA A 151 -5.96 -8.03 -16.16
C ALA A 151 -4.97 -8.92 -16.90
N ALA A 152 -3.96 -9.44 -16.18
CA ALA A 152 -3.00 -10.42 -16.70
C ALA A 152 -3.66 -11.77 -17.05
N GLY A 153 -4.87 -12.06 -16.56
CA GLY A 153 -5.61 -13.28 -16.82
C GLY A 153 -5.58 -14.29 -15.68
N ASN A 154 -5.13 -13.90 -14.50
CA ASN A 154 -5.15 -14.74 -13.30
C ASN A 154 -6.50 -14.70 -12.60
N CYS A 155 -6.80 -15.73 -11.81
CA CYS A 155 -7.82 -15.67 -10.78
C CYS A 155 -7.17 -15.33 -9.43
N VAL A 156 -7.92 -14.65 -8.56
CA VAL A 156 -7.38 -14.14 -7.29
C VAL A 156 -8.19 -14.67 -6.12
N VAL A 157 -7.50 -15.14 -5.09
CA VAL A 157 -8.06 -15.36 -3.75
C VAL A 157 -7.46 -14.30 -2.83
N ALA A 158 -8.27 -13.36 -2.40
CA ALA A 158 -7.84 -12.21 -1.62
C ALA A 158 -8.22 -12.36 -0.15
N LYS A 159 -7.27 -12.09 0.76
CA LYS A 159 -7.49 -12.04 2.20
C LYS A 159 -7.39 -10.59 2.70
N PRO A 160 -8.51 -9.97 3.10
CA PRO A 160 -8.47 -8.67 3.76
C PRO A 160 -7.83 -8.76 5.14
N ALA A 161 -7.37 -7.63 5.67
CA ALA A 161 -7.03 -7.54 7.08
C ALA A 161 -8.26 -7.82 7.95
N GLU A 162 -8.04 -8.41 9.11
CA GLU A 162 -9.12 -8.79 10.04
C GLU A 162 -9.95 -7.63 10.57
N SER A 163 -9.37 -6.42 10.63
CA SER A 163 -10.07 -5.22 11.11
C SER A 163 -10.94 -4.54 10.03
N THR A 164 -10.66 -4.80 8.74
CA THR A 164 -11.29 -4.09 7.60
C THR A 164 -11.72 -5.03 6.46
N PRO A 165 -12.53 -6.06 6.71
CA PRO A 165 -12.90 -7.02 5.67
C PRO A 165 -13.97 -6.49 4.70
N ASP A 166 -14.78 -5.53 5.15
CA ASP A 166 -16.10 -5.23 4.57
C ASP A 166 -16.05 -4.75 3.11
N ALA A 167 -15.05 -3.93 2.75
CA ALA A 167 -14.93 -3.39 1.40
C ALA A 167 -14.48 -4.45 0.39
N LEU A 168 -13.57 -5.35 0.79
CA LEU A 168 -13.13 -6.46 -0.08
C LEU A 168 -14.22 -7.53 -0.25
N ASP A 169 -15.03 -7.75 0.77
CA ASP A 169 -16.18 -8.67 0.65
C ASP A 169 -17.19 -8.17 -0.39
N LEU A 170 -17.51 -6.85 -0.37
CA LEU A 170 -18.35 -6.24 -1.40
C LEU A 170 -17.70 -6.26 -2.78
N LEU A 171 -16.38 -6.03 -2.86
CA LEU A 171 -15.65 -6.12 -4.12
C LEU A 171 -15.73 -7.53 -4.72
N ALA A 172 -15.61 -8.57 -3.89
CA ALA A 172 -15.71 -9.95 -4.34
C ALA A 172 -17.13 -10.33 -4.81
N GLU A 173 -18.17 -9.74 -4.21
CA GLU A 173 -19.55 -9.88 -4.67
C GLU A 173 -19.72 -9.25 -6.06
N HIS A 174 -19.38 -8.00 -6.23
CA HIS A 174 -19.45 -7.28 -7.52
C HIS A 174 -18.55 -7.93 -8.59
N ALA A 175 -17.40 -8.47 -8.20
CA ALA A 175 -16.54 -9.21 -9.11
C ALA A 175 -17.22 -10.51 -9.59
N GLY A 176 -18.00 -11.18 -8.76
CA GLY A 176 -18.83 -12.32 -9.17
C GLY A 176 -19.76 -11.98 -10.32
N ASP A 177 -20.41 -10.79 -10.25
CA ASP A 177 -21.36 -10.30 -11.26
C ASP A 177 -20.65 -9.78 -12.54
N ALA A 178 -19.51 -9.13 -12.39
CA ALA A 178 -18.81 -8.51 -13.51
C ALA A 178 -17.87 -9.49 -14.25
N LEU A 179 -17.11 -10.30 -13.50
CA LEU A 179 -16.04 -11.13 -14.04
C LEU A 179 -16.47 -12.60 -14.20
N GLY A 180 -17.36 -13.05 -13.33
CA GLY A 180 -17.83 -14.42 -13.22
C GLY A 180 -17.38 -15.13 -11.94
N ALA A 181 -18.11 -16.18 -11.59
CA ALA A 181 -17.90 -16.92 -10.34
C ALA A 181 -16.47 -17.50 -10.25
N GLY A 182 -15.80 -17.28 -9.14
CA GLY A 182 -14.47 -17.81 -8.84
C GLY A 182 -13.30 -17.02 -9.39
N VAL A 183 -13.52 -15.96 -10.20
CA VAL A 183 -12.43 -15.13 -10.75
C VAL A 183 -11.77 -14.29 -9.67
N LEU A 184 -12.55 -13.67 -8.78
CA LEU A 184 -12.08 -13.06 -7.54
C LEU A 184 -12.88 -13.63 -6.36
N ARG A 185 -12.18 -14.09 -5.33
CA ARG A 185 -12.77 -14.62 -4.10
C ARG A 185 -12.16 -13.93 -2.90
N ALA A 186 -12.97 -13.53 -1.94
CA ALA A 186 -12.52 -13.08 -0.63
C ALA A 186 -12.54 -14.24 0.38
N VAL A 187 -11.51 -14.32 1.23
CA VAL A 187 -11.45 -15.21 2.39
C VAL A 187 -11.06 -14.37 3.61
N PRO A 188 -12.03 -13.72 4.27
CA PRO A 188 -11.78 -12.92 5.45
C PRO A 188 -11.21 -13.77 6.59
N GLY A 189 -10.33 -13.18 7.40
CA GLY A 189 -9.74 -13.88 8.54
C GLY A 189 -8.46 -13.24 9.04
N ASP A 190 -7.90 -13.88 10.04
CA ASP A 190 -6.73 -13.44 10.79
C ASP A 190 -5.40 -13.89 10.16
N ARG A 191 -4.31 -13.77 10.93
CA ARG A 191 -2.96 -14.20 10.54
C ARG A 191 -2.92 -15.69 10.16
N GLU A 192 -3.69 -16.54 10.87
CA GLU A 192 -3.72 -17.97 10.58
C GLU A 192 -4.36 -18.24 9.21
N THR A 193 -5.46 -17.55 8.90
CA THR A 193 -6.08 -17.62 7.56
C THR A 193 -5.09 -17.21 6.47
N GLY A 194 -4.27 -16.18 6.72
CA GLY A 194 -3.19 -15.76 5.81
C GLY A 194 -2.15 -16.87 5.59
N ARG A 195 -1.72 -17.54 6.66
CA ARG A 195 -0.78 -18.65 6.58
C ARG A 195 -1.35 -19.86 5.82
N LEU A 196 -2.60 -20.18 6.07
CA LEU A 196 -3.31 -21.24 5.33
C LEU A 196 -3.38 -20.91 3.83
N LEU A 197 -3.67 -19.65 3.47
CA LEU A 197 -3.72 -19.22 2.08
C LEU A 197 -2.34 -19.25 1.40
N VAL A 198 -1.28 -18.80 2.09
CA VAL A 198 0.11 -18.91 1.59
C VAL A 198 0.50 -20.38 1.41
N GLY A 199 0.06 -21.30 2.27
CA GLY A 199 0.32 -22.73 2.18
C GLY A 199 -0.54 -23.48 1.15
N ALA A 200 -1.58 -22.85 0.60
CA ALA A 200 -2.51 -23.48 -0.32
C ALA A 200 -1.93 -23.66 -1.74
N ASP A 201 -2.67 -24.37 -2.61
CA ASP A 201 -2.31 -24.60 -4.02
C ASP A 201 -2.53 -23.32 -4.87
N VAL A 202 -1.70 -22.31 -4.65
CA VAL A 202 -1.65 -21.07 -5.43
C VAL A 202 -0.33 -20.97 -6.19
N ASP A 203 -0.32 -20.22 -7.28
CA ASP A 203 0.83 -20.12 -8.19
C ASP A 203 1.74 -18.91 -7.86
N MET A 204 1.21 -17.91 -7.17
CA MET A 204 1.92 -16.69 -6.77
C MET A 204 1.31 -16.13 -5.49
N ILE A 205 2.12 -15.44 -4.70
CA ILE A 205 1.67 -14.70 -3.52
C ILE A 205 1.97 -13.20 -3.73
N ALA A 206 0.97 -12.36 -3.56
CA ALA A 206 1.08 -10.91 -3.49
C ALA A 206 0.72 -10.46 -2.06
N PHE A 207 1.65 -9.81 -1.39
CA PHE A 207 1.51 -9.42 0.01
C PHE A 207 1.82 -7.94 0.20
N THR A 208 0.95 -7.23 0.91
CA THR A 208 1.21 -5.88 1.41
C THR A 208 1.02 -5.86 2.92
N GLY A 209 2.03 -5.38 3.65
CA GLY A 209 1.98 -5.32 5.11
C GLY A 209 3.32 -5.08 5.79
N SER A 210 3.47 -5.50 7.06
CA SER A 210 4.70 -5.28 7.81
C SER A 210 5.88 -6.13 7.30
N ALA A 211 7.10 -5.62 7.44
CA ALA A 211 8.33 -6.33 7.04
C ALA A 211 8.45 -7.73 7.70
N ALA A 212 8.09 -7.84 8.98
CA ALA A 212 8.13 -9.12 9.69
C ALA A 212 7.12 -10.15 9.10
N ALA A 213 5.92 -9.70 8.73
CA ALA A 213 4.93 -10.57 8.09
C ALA A 213 5.33 -10.92 6.65
N GLY A 214 5.92 -10.00 5.91
CA GLY A 214 6.48 -10.25 4.58
C GLY A 214 7.58 -11.31 4.59
N ALA A 215 8.47 -11.27 5.58
CA ALA A 215 9.51 -12.30 5.77
C ALA A 215 8.89 -13.70 6.06
N ASP A 216 7.84 -13.78 6.89
CA ASP A 216 7.11 -15.06 7.16
C ASP A 216 6.45 -15.58 5.86
N VAL A 217 5.86 -14.69 5.05
CA VAL A 217 5.27 -15.03 3.74
C VAL A 217 6.34 -15.55 2.77
N ALA A 218 7.45 -14.83 2.62
CA ALA A 218 8.54 -15.22 1.73
C ALA A 218 9.13 -16.59 2.11
N ALA A 219 9.36 -16.83 3.41
CA ALA A 219 9.85 -18.11 3.90
C ALA A 219 8.90 -19.30 3.59
N ARG A 220 7.59 -19.06 3.58
CA ARG A 220 6.56 -20.07 3.30
C ARG A 220 6.26 -20.27 1.82
N ALA A 221 6.58 -19.29 1.00
CA ALA A 221 6.27 -19.34 -0.43
C ALA A 221 7.06 -20.44 -1.19
N GLY A 222 8.22 -20.82 -0.70
CA GLY A 222 9.12 -21.78 -1.37
C GLY A 222 9.60 -21.21 -2.72
N ILE A 223 9.41 -21.97 -3.80
CA ILE A 223 9.84 -21.55 -5.15
C ILE A 223 8.80 -20.72 -5.90
N ARG A 224 7.64 -20.46 -5.29
CA ARG A 224 6.59 -19.64 -5.94
C ARG A 224 7.01 -18.18 -5.97
N PRO A 225 6.70 -17.45 -7.06
CA PRO A 225 6.89 -16.01 -7.12
C PRO A 225 6.18 -15.30 -5.97
N VAL A 226 6.83 -14.29 -5.42
CA VAL A 226 6.29 -13.44 -4.35
C VAL A 226 6.48 -11.98 -4.73
N SER A 227 5.43 -11.19 -4.68
CA SER A 227 5.48 -9.73 -4.73
C SER A 227 5.22 -9.20 -3.32
N LEU A 228 6.17 -8.45 -2.77
CA LEU A 228 6.13 -7.92 -1.40
C LEU A 228 6.18 -6.40 -1.44
N GLU A 229 5.14 -5.75 -0.92
CA GLU A 229 5.12 -4.34 -0.56
C GLU A 229 5.09 -4.22 0.96
N LEU A 230 6.14 -3.64 1.52
CA LEU A 230 6.35 -3.59 2.96
C LEU A 230 6.45 -2.14 3.44
N GLY A 231 6.59 -1.96 4.76
CA GLY A 231 6.61 -0.63 5.36
C GLY A 231 7.77 0.25 4.88
N GLY A 232 7.58 1.55 5.06
CA GLY A 232 8.58 2.58 4.82
C GLY A 232 9.03 3.26 6.12
N ASN A 233 9.95 4.20 5.99
CA ASN A 233 10.33 5.17 7.00
C ASN A 233 10.90 6.40 6.28
N SER A 234 10.06 7.00 5.46
CA SER A 234 10.41 7.89 4.36
C SER A 234 11.17 9.13 4.83
N PRO A 235 12.43 9.34 4.38
CA PRO A 235 13.18 10.54 4.65
C PRO A 235 12.71 11.70 3.78
N VAL A 236 12.74 12.89 4.35
CA VAL A 236 12.42 14.17 3.71
C VAL A 236 13.61 15.09 3.91
N ILE A 237 14.40 15.36 2.86
CA ILE A 237 15.52 16.29 2.94
C ILE A 237 15.00 17.70 2.65
N VAL A 238 15.18 18.62 3.60
CA VAL A 238 14.76 20.01 3.44
C VAL A 238 15.99 20.91 3.44
N LEU A 239 16.21 21.60 2.31
CA LEU A 239 17.30 22.56 2.16
C LEU A 239 16.88 23.95 2.69
N PRO A 240 17.83 24.82 3.08
CA PRO A 240 17.52 26.14 3.69
C PRO A 240 16.71 27.07 2.78
N ASP A 241 16.75 26.85 1.46
CA ASP A 241 16.00 27.61 0.46
C ASP A 241 14.64 27.03 0.12
N ALA A 242 14.17 26.00 0.85
CA ALA A 242 12.87 25.37 0.60
C ALA A 242 11.73 26.41 0.63
N PRO A 243 10.67 26.23 -0.21
CA PRO A 243 9.51 27.11 -0.17
C PRO A 243 8.85 27.11 1.20
N GLU A 244 8.27 28.25 1.60
CA GLU A 244 7.54 28.36 2.88
C GLU A 244 6.38 27.37 2.99
N GLN A 245 5.72 27.06 1.87
CA GLN A 245 4.63 26.11 1.77
C GLN A 245 5.02 24.67 2.15
N THR A 246 6.32 24.33 2.09
CA THR A 246 6.87 22.99 2.42
C THR A 246 6.33 22.43 3.73
N TRP A 247 6.22 23.25 4.75
CA TRP A 247 5.83 22.81 6.09
C TRP A 247 4.35 22.41 6.15
N ALA A 248 3.49 23.19 5.48
CA ALA A 248 2.07 22.87 5.36
C ALA A 248 1.85 21.59 4.55
N ASP A 249 2.55 21.46 3.42
CA ASP A 249 2.43 20.29 2.55
C ASP A 249 2.94 19.01 3.24
N LEU A 250 4.03 19.08 4.01
CA LEU A 250 4.54 17.97 4.81
C LEU A 250 3.60 17.58 5.95
N ALA A 251 3.00 18.58 6.61
CA ALA A 251 2.02 18.33 7.66
C ALA A 251 0.77 17.64 7.08
N ASP A 252 0.25 18.10 5.93
CA ASP A 252 -0.89 17.49 5.26
C ASP A 252 -0.57 16.06 4.81
N ALA A 253 0.60 15.83 4.22
CA ALA A 253 1.06 14.50 3.81
C ALA A 253 1.23 13.56 5.02
N CYS A 254 1.73 14.07 6.15
CA CYS A 254 1.92 13.27 7.37
C CYS A 254 0.60 12.86 8.01
N VAL A 255 -0.40 13.76 8.07
CA VAL A 255 -1.66 13.45 8.74
C VAL A 255 -2.68 12.75 7.84
N TYR A 256 -2.45 12.69 6.53
CA TYR A 256 -3.31 11.92 5.62
C TYR A 256 -3.41 10.47 6.12
N ASN A 257 -4.62 9.94 6.20
CA ASN A 257 -4.91 8.65 6.83
C ASN A 257 -4.30 8.49 8.24
N ALA A 258 -4.22 9.56 9.02
CA ALA A 258 -3.55 9.59 10.32
C ALA A 258 -2.08 9.10 10.27
N GLY A 259 -1.36 9.35 9.19
CA GLY A 259 0.02 8.90 9.00
C GLY A 259 0.19 7.40 8.75
N GLN A 260 -0.90 6.68 8.52
CA GLN A 260 -0.90 5.23 8.30
C GLN A 260 -0.75 4.89 6.82
N SER A 261 0.28 5.46 6.19
CA SER A 261 0.69 5.16 4.81
C SER A 261 2.14 4.69 4.80
N CYS A 262 2.42 3.65 4.01
CA CYS A 262 3.78 3.13 3.85
C CYS A 262 4.75 4.16 3.26
N ALA A 263 4.26 5.08 2.44
CA ALA A 263 5.04 6.16 1.84
C ALA A 263 4.88 7.51 2.56
N ALA A 264 4.17 7.60 3.71
CA ALA A 264 4.04 8.85 4.45
C ALA A 264 5.42 9.42 4.84
N PRO A 265 5.60 10.77 4.86
CA PRO A 265 6.81 11.36 5.39
C PRO A 265 6.94 10.98 6.88
N ALA A 266 8.14 10.58 7.30
CA ALA A 266 8.41 10.15 8.66
C ALA A 266 9.57 10.90 9.30
N ARG A 267 10.65 11.10 8.56
CA ARG A 267 11.90 11.69 9.07
C ARG A 267 12.29 12.91 8.25
N VAL A 268 12.08 14.11 8.81
CA VAL A 268 12.55 15.37 8.22
C VAL A 268 14.02 15.57 8.57
N ILE A 269 14.87 15.73 7.57
CA ILE A 269 16.30 15.94 7.68
C ILE A 269 16.59 17.35 7.15
N ALA A 270 16.84 18.29 8.06
CA ALA A 270 17.13 19.68 7.74
C ALA A 270 18.63 19.98 7.87
N LEU A 271 19.20 20.77 6.96
CA LEU A 271 20.57 21.24 7.15
C LEU A 271 20.71 22.10 8.39
N GLN A 272 21.86 22.07 9.05
CA GLN A 272 22.12 22.73 10.34
C GLN A 272 21.71 24.21 10.35
N ASP A 273 21.97 24.94 9.26
CA ASP A 273 21.64 26.35 9.14
C ASP A 273 20.13 26.66 9.11
N GLY A 274 19.30 25.63 8.79
CA GLY A 274 17.83 25.74 8.74
C GLY A 274 17.11 24.90 9.80
N TYR A 275 17.84 24.20 10.67
CA TYR A 275 17.25 23.20 11.58
C TYR A 275 16.24 23.79 12.56
N GLU A 276 16.61 24.86 13.28
CA GLU A 276 15.73 25.50 14.27
C GLU A 276 14.44 26.01 13.61
N GLN A 277 14.56 26.61 12.42
CA GLN A 277 13.42 27.09 11.66
C GLN A 277 12.55 25.89 11.21
N ALA A 278 13.15 24.79 10.78
CA ALA A 278 12.43 23.58 10.39
C ALA A 278 11.62 23.02 11.55
N VAL A 279 12.22 22.92 12.74
CA VAL A 279 11.53 22.45 13.97
C VAL A 279 10.35 23.36 14.30
N GLN A 280 10.57 24.68 14.33
CA GLN A 280 9.51 25.64 14.64
C GLN A 280 8.38 25.58 13.61
N SER A 281 8.70 25.77 12.33
CA SER A 281 7.70 25.86 11.26
C SER A 281 6.90 24.56 11.10
N LEU A 282 7.55 23.39 11.23
CA LEU A 282 6.87 22.10 11.19
C LEU A 282 5.97 21.91 12.41
N THR A 283 6.42 22.31 13.61
CA THR A 283 5.62 22.26 14.83
C THR A 283 4.35 23.11 14.69
N GLU A 284 4.47 24.34 14.17
CA GLU A 284 3.32 25.21 13.91
C GLU A 284 2.35 24.60 12.87
N ALA A 285 2.89 24.06 11.78
CA ALA A 285 2.10 23.42 10.74
C ALA A 285 1.36 22.17 11.26
N MET A 286 2.02 21.32 12.01
CA MET A 286 1.43 20.11 12.59
C MET A 286 0.40 20.46 13.68
N ALA A 287 0.65 21.47 14.51
CA ALA A 287 -0.30 21.94 15.53
C ALA A 287 -1.62 22.46 14.94
N ALA A 288 -1.62 22.92 13.70
CA ALA A 288 -2.82 23.35 12.99
C ALA A 288 -3.68 22.20 12.47
N ARG A 289 -3.20 20.94 12.47
CA ARG A 289 -3.90 19.74 12.00
C ARG A 289 -4.46 18.98 13.20
N LEU A 290 -5.78 18.97 13.33
CA LEU A 290 -6.46 18.41 14.49
C LEU A 290 -7.09 17.05 14.16
N ALA A 291 -6.74 16.03 14.90
CA ALA A 291 -7.41 14.73 14.83
C ALA A 291 -8.90 14.89 15.19
N GLY A 292 -9.78 14.29 14.41
CA GLY A 292 -11.24 14.44 14.53
C GLY A 292 -11.83 15.50 13.61
N ARG A 293 -11.05 16.54 13.24
CA ARG A 293 -11.44 17.55 12.25
C ARG A 293 -10.78 17.30 10.89
N ASP A 294 -9.48 17.14 10.88
CA ASP A 294 -8.68 17.12 9.65
C ASP A 294 -8.31 15.69 9.23
N PHE A 295 -8.15 14.78 10.17
CA PHE A 295 -7.82 13.37 9.93
C PHE A 295 -8.47 12.44 10.96
N GLY A 296 -8.48 11.13 10.65
CA GLY A 296 -9.09 10.08 11.45
C GLY A 296 -8.23 9.56 12.60
N PRO A 297 -8.70 8.53 13.34
CA PRO A 297 -7.93 7.84 14.37
C PRO A 297 -6.93 6.84 13.78
N LEU A 298 -6.08 6.27 14.64
CA LEU A 298 -5.37 5.04 14.32
C LEU A 298 -6.36 3.87 14.19
N ASN A 299 -6.02 2.85 13.40
CA ASN A 299 -6.99 1.82 13.01
C ASN A 299 -7.39 0.86 14.15
N ASN A 300 -6.46 0.48 15.00
CA ASN A 300 -6.70 -0.56 15.99
C ASN A 300 -5.84 -0.39 17.25
N PRO A 301 -6.17 -1.09 18.36
CA PRO A 301 -5.44 -0.96 19.61
C PRO A 301 -3.95 -1.27 19.49
N ALA A 302 -3.59 -2.32 18.74
CA ALA A 302 -2.18 -2.71 18.59
C ALA A 302 -1.35 -1.64 17.89
N GLN A 303 -1.96 -0.92 16.91
CA GLN A 303 -1.31 0.21 16.25
C GLN A 303 -1.20 1.42 17.19
N ALA A 304 -2.22 1.69 17.99
CA ALA A 304 -2.18 2.74 19.00
C ALA A 304 -1.10 2.47 20.06
N ASP A 305 -1.04 1.26 20.59
CA ASP A 305 -0.01 0.84 21.54
C ASP A 305 1.40 0.93 20.95
N ARG A 306 1.56 0.54 19.67
CA ARG A 306 2.84 0.66 18.96
C ARG A 306 3.27 2.12 18.81
N TYR A 307 2.35 2.98 18.41
CA TYR A 307 2.60 4.42 18.27
C TYR A 307 3.05 5.02 19.60
N ASP A 308 2.29 4.80 20.67
CA ASP A 308 2.60 5.31 22.01
C ASP A 308 3.95 4.80 22.49
N ARG A 309 4.21 3.50 22.39
CA ARG A 309 5.50 2.88 22.78
C ARG A 309 6.70 3.54 22.09
N ILE A 310 6.62 3.76 20.77
CA ILE A 310 7.72 4.35 20.00
C ILE A 310 7.90 5.83 20.38
N ALA A 311 6.82 6.56 20.46
CA ALA A 311 6.84 7.99 20.76
C ALA A 311 7.34 8.26 22.18
N ASP A 312 6.88 7.48 23.18
CA ASP A 312 7.29 7.63 24.58
C ASP A 312 8.74 7.21 24.84
N ALA A 313 9.23 6.22 24.06
CA ALA A 313 10.62 5.78 24.13
C ALA A 313 11.59 6.60 23.27
N SER A 314 11.11 7.65 22.61
CA SER A 314 11.89 8.42 21.61
C SER A 314 13.12 9.12 22.18
N GLY A 315 13.08 9.56 23.45
CA GLY A 315 14.12 10.37 24.06
C GLY A 315 14.23 11.80 23.50
N ALA A 316 13.20 12.26 22.78
CA ALA A 316 13.17 13.62 22.22
C ALA A 316 13.18 14.68 23.32
N LYS A 317 13.95 15.76 23.11
CA LYS A 317 13.93 16.94 24.00
C LYS A 317 12.89 17.97 23.56
N HIS A 318 12.54 17.98 22.28
CA HIS A 318 11.41 18.73 21.72
C HIS A 318 10.32 17.73 21.35
N ASP A 319 9.18 17.83 22.01
CA ASP A 319 8.05 16.94 21.84
C ASP A 319 6.76 17.74 21.95
N VAL A 320 6.11 17.95 20.81
CA VAL A 320 4.88 18.75 20.72
C VAL A 320 3.80 17.93 20.03
N THR A 321 2.67 17.80 20.71
CA THR A 321 1.49 17.11 20.21
C THR A 321 0.31 18.06 20.06
N ALA A 322 -0.31 18.09 18.89
CA ALA A 322 -1.52 18.87 18.62
C ALA A 322 -2.72 18.38 19.44
N ALA A 323 -3.64 19.29 19.71
CA ALA A 323 -4.89 18.97 20.38
C ALA A 323 -5.79 18.04 19.55
N LEU A 324 -6.72 17.39 20.22
CA LEU A 324 -7.79 16.60 19.58
C LEU A 324 -9.05 17.46 19.39
N ALA A 325 -9.78 17.22 18.31
CA ALA A 325 -11.06 17.85 18.01
C ALA A 325 -12.15 16.80 17.70
N THR A 326 -12.17 15.73 18.52
CA THR A 326 -13.10 14.61 18.35
C THR A 326 -14.54 14.99 18.72
N ALA A 327 -15.52 14.34 18.11
CA ALA A 327 -16.92 14.55 18.43
C ALA A 327 -17.30 13.89 19.77
N SER A 328 -18.39 14.37 20.38
CA SER A 328 -18.94 13.75 21.59
C SER A 328 -19.31 12.28 21.32
N GLY A 329 -18.86 11.39 22.20
CA GLY A 329 -19.06 9.94 22.10
C GLY A 329 -17.92 9.19 21.39
N GLU A 330 -16.87 9.90 20.96
CA GLU A 330 -15.68 9.33 20.33
C GLU A 330 -14.47 9.23 21.29
N GLU A 331 -14.64 9.53 22.58
CA GLU A 331 -13.56 9.58 23.57
C GLU A 331 -12.85 8.22 23.77
N GLY A 332 -13.53 7.11 23.42
CA GLY A 332 -12.98 5.75 23.48
C GLY A 332 -12.23 5.32 22.22
N GLY A 333 -12.15 6.18 21.19
CA GLY A 333 -11.46 5.89 19.94
C GLY A 333 -9.93 5.92 20.05
N PHE A 334 -9.27 5.46 18.98
CA PHE A 334 -7.79 5.38 18.95
C PHE A 334 -7.16 6.68 18.45
N TRP A 335 -7.68 7.82 18.89
CA TRP A 335 -7.25 9.15 18.46
C TRP A 335 -5.87 9.50 18.97
N ARG A 336 -5.02 10.02 18.09
CA ARG A 336 -3.71 10.60 18.41
C ARG A 336 -3.57 11.93 17.70
N GLY A 337 -3.08 12.94 18.41
CA GLY A 337 -2.78 14.25 17.82
C GLY A 337 -1.56 14.19 16.91
N ALA A 338 -1.49 15.09 15.94
CA ALA A 338 -0.32 15.28 15.12
C ALA A 338 0.88 15.66 16.01
N ARG A 339 2.04 15.02 15.83
CA ARG A 339 3.18 15.11 16.76
C ARG A 339 4.48 15.40 16.04
N VAL A 340 5.30 16.28 16.60
CA VAL A 340 6.67 16.56 16.13
C VAL A 340 7.65 16.22 17.25
N LEU A 341 8.67 15.45 16.90
CA LEU A 341 9.78 15.09 17.78
C LEU A 341 11.08 15.62 17.20
N ALA A 342 11.87 16.34 18.00
CA ALA A 342 13.20 16.82 17.59
C ALA A 342 14.20 16.67 18.73
N ASP A 343 15.47 16.95 18.46
CA ASP A 343 16.59 16.75 19.40
C ASP A 343 16.62 15.31 19.94
N LEU A 344 16.53 14.37 19.03
CA LEU A 344 16.48 12.93 19.28
C LEU A 344 17.90 12.35 19.38
N PRO A 345 18.14 11.34 20.24
CA PRO A 345 19.34 10.52 20.15
C PRO A 345 19.34 9.72 18.82
N GLU A 346 20.53 9.46 18.27
CA GLU A 346 20.67 8.79 16.97
C GLU A 346 20.05 7.36 16.94
N ASP A 347 20.05 6.68 18.07
CA ASP A 347 19.46 5.35 18.26
C ASP A 347 17.98 5.37 18.66
N SER A 348 17.35 6.54 18.61
CA SER A 348 15.93 6.68 18.95
C SER A 348 15.05 5.72 18.14
N PRO A 349 14.14 4.97 18.78
CA PRO A 349 13.20 4.11 18.06
C PRO A 349 12.30 4.89 17.10
N ALA A 350 12.04 6.19 17.35
CA ALA A 350 11.27 7.05 16.45
C ALA A 350 12.02 7.38 15.14
N LEU A 351 13.35 7.20 15.09
CA LEU A 351 14.15 7.33 13.89
C LEU A 351 14.37 6.01 13.18
N GLN A 352 14.44 4.91 13.93
CA GLN A 352 14.83 3.61 13.42
C GLN A 352 13.65 2.72 13.01
N GLU A 353 12.50 2.86 13.69
CA GLU A 353 11.30 2.08 13.41
C GLU A 353 10.27 2.90 12.64
N GLU A 354 9.51 2.23 11.78
CA GLU A 354 8.31 2.80 11.17
C GLU A 354 7.26 3.05 12.24
N VAL A 355 6.90 4.32 12.50
CA VAL A 355 5.88 4.68 13.51
C VAL A 355 4.47 4.35 13.02
N PHE A 356 4.20 4.62 11.74
CA PHE A 356 2.92 4.41 11.07
C PHE A 356 1.77 5.14 11.75
N GLY A 357 1.97 6.42 12.00
CA GLY A 357 1.05 7.30 12.71
C GLY A 357 1.36 8.79 12.45
N PRO A 358 0.56 9.73 12.95
CA PRO A 358 0.67 11.16 12.63
C PRO A 358 1.83 11.82 13.37
N LEU A 359 3.05 11.37 13.09
CA LEU A 359 4.27 11.80 13.78
C LEU A 359 5.39 12.05 12.77
N LEU A 360 6.03 13.20 12.88
CA LEU A 360 7.26 13.55 12.17
C LEU A 360 8.42 13.73 13.16
N THR A 361 9.56 13.18 12.80
CA THR A 361 10.83 13.48 13.47
C THR A 361 11.60 14.53 12.69
N VAL A 362 12.41 15.36 13.38
CA VAL A 362 13.31 16.34 12.74
C VAL A 362 14.74 16.08 13.20
N GLN A 363 15.65 15.88 12.23
CA GLN A 363 17.07 15.62 12.46
C GLN A 363 17.94 16.69 11.81
N PRO A 364 19.00 17.19 12.48
CA PRO A 364 19.97 18.08 11.86
C PRO A 364 20.96 17.32 10.99
N ALA A 365 21.29 17.85 9.83
CA ALA A 365 22.39 17.39 8.99
C ALA A 365 23.46 18.48 8.84
N ARG A 366 24.74 18.10 8.95
CA ARG A 366 25.87 19.03 8.78
C ARG A 366 25.94 19.63 7.39
N ASP A 367 25.70 18.79 6.41
CA ASP A 367 25.73 19.09 4.98
C ASP A 367 24.85 18.10 4.20
N VAL A 368 24.83 18.22 2.89
CA VAL A 368 24.01 17.39 2.00
C VAL A 368 24.44 15.92 2.01
N GLU A 369 25.74 15.66 2.12
CA GLU A 369 26.25 14.27 2.16
C GLU A 369 25.78 13.58 3.45
N HIS A 370 25.86 14.27 4.57
CA HIS A 370 25.33 13.75 5.84
C HIS A 370 23.80 13.60 5.81
N ALA A 371 23.09 14.49 5.10
CA ALA A 371 21.63 14.32 4.93
C ALA A 371 21.30 13.04 4.16
N LEU A 372 22.05 12.70 3.13
CA LEU A 372 21.91 11.44 2.40
C LEU A 372 22.29 10.21 3.26
N GLU A 373 23.36 10.32 4.07
CA GLU A 373 23.73 9.26 5.03
C GLU A 373 22.59 8.99 6.01
N LEU A 374 22.01 10.03 6.61
CA LEU A 374 20.85 9.91 7.51
C LEU A 374 19.62 9.35 6.78
N ALA A 375 19.37 9.80 5.55
CA ALA A 375 18.26 9.28 4.74
C ALA A 375 18.37 7.76 4.54
N HIS A 376 19.57 7.26 4.25
CA HIS A 376 19.85 5.85 4.03
C HIS A 376 20.11 5.04 5.30
N GLY A 377 20.14 5.67 6.47
CA GLY A 377 20.52 5.08 7.77
C GLY A 377 19.54 4.04 8.33
N VAL A 378 18.45 3.73 7.61
CA VAL A 378 17.44 2.73 7.99
C VAL A 378 17.32 1.64 6.92
N PRO A 379 16.82 0.44 7.27
CA PRO A 379 16.66 -0.64 6.30
C PRO A 379 15.57 -0.39 5.26
N GLN A 380 14.58 0.44 5.56
CA GLN A 380 13.48 0.76 4.65
C GLN A 380 13.94 1.71 3.52
N ALA A 381 13.39 1.52 2.33
CA ALA A 381 13.72 2.29 1.14
C ALA A 381 12.53 2.33 0.16
N LEU A 382 11.35 2.77 0.66
CA LEU A 382 10.13 2.83 -0.15
C LEU A 382 10.03 4.17 -0.88
N ALA A 383 9.97 5.27 -0.14
CA ALA A 383 9.78 6.59 -0.69
C ALA A 383 10.67 7.63 0.01
N ALA A 384 10.92 8.75 -0.67
CA ALA A 384 11.70 9.86 -0.15
C ALA A 384 11.32 11.17 -0.86
N SER A 385 11.60 12.33 -0.26
CA SER A 385 11.46 13.62 -0.95
C SER A 385 12.57 14.62 -0.62
N VAL A 386 12.75 15.59 -1.53
CA VAL A 386 13.69 16.69 -1.41
C VAL A 386 12.94 18.00 -1.62
N TRP A 387 13.21 19.00 -0.77
CA TRP A 387 12.54 20.29 -0.81
C TRP A 387 13.55 21.43 -0.94
N THR A 388 13.47 22.18 -2.04
CA THR A 388 14.38 23.28 -2.39
C THR A 388 13.78 24.11 -3.53
N ARG A 389 14.19 25.39 -3.64
CA ARG A 389 13.86 26.21 -4.82
C ARG A 389 14.82 25.97 -5.99
N ASP A 390 15.99 25.40 -5.74
CA ASP A 390 16.93 24.99 -6.78
C ASP A 390 16.55 23.61 -7.32
N LEU A 391 15.78 23.61 -8.41
CA LEU A 391 15.29 22.39 -9.04
C LEU A 391 16.46 21.49 -9.54
N THR A 392 17.57 22.07 -9.97
CA THR A 392 18.74 21.28 -10.43
C THR A 392 19.32 20.49 -9.25
N ARG A 393 19.48 21.14 -8.11
CA ARG A 393 19.94 20.49 -6.87
C ARG A 393 18.92 19.47 -6.36
N GLY A 394 17.64 19.81 -6.43
CA GLY A 394 16.55 18.88 -6.05
C GLY A 394 16.56 17.58 -6.86
N LEU A 395 16.72 17.68 -8.19
CA LEU A 395 16.79 16.52 -9.07
C LEU A 395 18.07 15.69 -8.87
N ASP A 396 19.23 16.35 -8.64
CA ASP A 396 20.47 15.65 -8.31
C ASP A 396 20.31 14.80 -7.03
N LEU A 397 19.78 15.39 -5.98
CA LEU A 397 19.56 14.72 -4.71
C LEU A 397 18.50 13.59 -4.82
N ALA A 398 17.39 13.83 -5.49
CA ALA A 398 16.40 12.81 -5.74
C ALA A 398 16.96 11.60 -6.48
N GLY A 399 17.85 11.85 -7.46
CA GLY A 399 18.56 10.78 -8.19
C GLY A 399 19.55 9.97 -7.34
N ARG A 400 20.01 10.53 -6.21
CA ARG A 400 20.95 9.90 -5.28
C ARG A 400 20.25 9.16 -4.13
N LEU A 401 18.96 9.41 -3.91
CA LEU A 401 18.18 8.71 -2.90
C LEU A 401 17.91 7.26 -3.34
N ASP A 402 18.31 6.30 -2.51
CA ASP A 402 17.98 4.89 -2.69
C ASP A 402 16.58 4.62 -2.14
N ALA A 403 15.57 4.93 -2.95
CA ALA A 403 14.16 4.72 -2.66
C ALA A 403 13.43 4.26 -3.93
N GLY A 404 12.30 3.60 -3.77
CA GLY A 404 11.45 3.21 -4.90
C GLY A 404 10.82 4.43 -5.57
N GLU A 405 10.39 5.42 -4.78
CA GLU A 405 9.86 6.71 -5.23
C GLU A 405 10.69 7.86 -4.64
N ALA A 406 10.97 8.86 -5.47
CA ALA A 406 11.64 10.08 -5.03
C ALA A 406 10.92 11.30 -5.62
N TRP A 407 10.53 12.23 -4.75
CA TRP A 407 9.81 13.44 -5.12
C TRP A 407 10.64 14.70 -4.90
N VAL A 408 10.35 15.74 -5.65
CA VAL A 408 10.92 17.08 -5.45
C VAL A 408 9.79 18.08 -5.26
N ASN A 409 9.80 18.77 -4.11
CA ASN A 409 8.78 19.75 -3.72
C ASN A 409 7.33 19.21 -3.68
N CYS A 410 7.19 17.92 -3.44
CA CYS A 410 5.93 17.24 -3.15
C CYS A 410 6.19 15.95 -2.36
N HIS A 411 5.14 15.34 -1.82
CA HIS A 411 5.20 14.05 -1.13
C HIS A 411 3.84 13.35 -1.24
N LEU A 412 3.79 12.01 -1.29
CA LEU A 412 2.58 11.20 -1.48
C LEU A 412 1.81 11.50 -2.79
N VAL A 413 2.51 11.95 -3.82
CA VAL A 413 1.91 12.18 -5.15
C VAL A 413 2.09 10.90 -5.97
N GLN A 414 1.03 10.14 -6.12
CA GLN A 414 1.00 8.85 -6.79
C GLN A 414 -0.08 8.83 -7.88
N THR A 415 0.09 7.97 -8.88
CA THR A 415 -0.87 7.78 -9.98
C THR A 415 -0.74 6.36 -10.53
N ALA A 416 -1.80 5.86 -11.14
CA ALA A 416 -1.83 4.51 -11.71
C ALA A 416 -0.74 4.25 -12.77
N GLU A 417 -0.22 5.28 -13.43
CA GLU A 417 0.77 5.19 -14.51
C GLU A 417 2.22 5.05 -14.02
N LEU A 418 2.52 5.46 -12.78
CA LEU A 418 3.87 5.42 -12.24
C LEU A 418 4.06 4.21 -11.33
N PRO A 419 5.20 3.50 -11.44
CA PRO A 419 5.43 2.33 -10.61
C PRO A 419 5.63 2.73 -9.14
N HIS A 420 5.04 1.95 -8.24
CA HIS A 420 5.28 1.97 -6.81
C HIS A 420 5.94 0.67 -6.40
N GLY A 421 6.96 0.71 -5.57
CA GLY A 421 7.62 -0.49 -5.07
C GLY A 421 8.81 -0.20 -4.19
N GLY A 422 8.99 -1.02 -3.17
CA GLY A 422 10.07 -0.88 -2.22
C GLY A 422 11.41 -1.41 -2.73
N ARG A 423 12.47 -0.89 -2.13
CA ARG A 423 13.84 -1.44 -2.22
C ARG A 423 14.28 -1.90 -0.84
N ARG A 424 15.33 -2.71 -0.77
CA ARG A 424 15.93 -3.16 0.49
C ARG A 424 14.87 -3.77 1.43
N GLY A 425 14.73 -3.25 2.66
CA GLY A 425 13.77 -3.72 3.67
C GLY A 425 12.30 -3.40 3.39
N SER A 426 12.01 -2.57 2.38
CA SER A 426 10.64 -2.22 1.96
C SER A 426 10.04 -3.20 0.95
N GLY A 427 10.73 -4.27 0.60
CA GLY A 427 10.14 -5.35 -0.17
C GLY A 427 10.77 -5.57 -1.53
N GLN A 428 10.06 -6.36 -2.34
CA GLN A 428 10.41 -6.67 -3.74
C GLN A 428 9.12 -6.86 -4.51
N GLY A 429 9.04 -6.28 -5.66
CA GLY A 429 7.85 -6.25 -6.49
C GLY A 429 7.52 -4.84 -6.94
N THR A 430 6.53 -4.74 -7.77
CA THR A 430 6.07 -3.46 -8.32
C THR A 430 4.55 -3.45 -8.31
N ASP A 431 3.98 -2.44 -7.70
CA ASP A 431 2.59 -2.06 -7.85
C ASP A 431 2.47 -0.89 -8.81
N LEU A 432 1.26 -0.63 -9.26
CA LEU A 432 0.94 0.42 -10.23
C LEU A 432 1.69 0.25 -11.57
N SER A 433 1.46 1.16 -12.47
CA SER A 433 1.95 1.18 -13.85
C SER A 433 1.71 -0.13 -14.64
N VAL A 434 2.07 -0.12 -15.89
CA VAL A 434 2.05 -1.33 -16.74
C VAL A 434 3.10 -2.38 -16.30
N LEU A 435 4.08 -1.98 -15.48
CA LEU A 435 5.11 -2.89 -14.99
C LEU A 435 4.52 -3.94 -14.03
N ALA A 436 3.58 -3.54 -13.17
CA ALA A 436 2.90 -4.49 -12.29
C ALA A 436 2.13 -5.57 -13.05
N LEU A 437 1.65 -5.30 -14.26
CA LEU A 437 1.00 -6.32 -15.08
C LEU A 437 1.94 -7.51 -15.37
N HIS A 438 3.23 -7.22 -15.59
CA HIS A 438 4.23 -8.25 -15.88
C HIS A 438 4.63 -9.08 -14.66
N GLU A 439 4.46 -8.56 -13.44
CA GLU A 439 4.64 -9.33 -12.20
C GLU A 439 3.74 -10.58 -12.17
N TYR A 440 2.53 -10.45 -12.70
CA TYR A 440 1.51 -11.49 -12.70
C TYR A 440 1.50 -12.36 -13.97
N GLN A 441 2.57 -12.30 -14.77
CA GLN A 441 2.71 -13.03 -16.02
C GLN A 441 4.02 -13.82 -16.06
N ARG A 442 4.03 -14.86 -16.89
CA ARG A 442 5.24 -15.64 -17.22
C ARG A 442 5.52 -15.56 -18.70
N PRO A 443 6.76 -15.26 -19.10
CA PRO A 443 7.13 -15.32 -20.51
C PRO A 443 7.22 -16.78 -20.98
N LYS A 444 6.72 -17.05 -22.19
CA LYS A 444 6.86 -18.32 -22.88
C LYS A 444 7.40 -18.10 -24.27
N THR A 445 8.52 -18.73 -24.58
CA THR A 445 9.07 -18.72 -25.94
C THR A 445 8.32 -19.73 -26.80
N VAL A 446 7.87 -19.29 -27.96
CA VAL A 446 7.31 -20.16 -29.00
C VAL A 446 8.21 -20.05 -30.23
N THR A 447 8.66 -21.19 -30.75
CA THR A 447 9.51 -21.25 -31.95
C THR A 447 8.90 -22.22 -32.94
N VAL A 448 8.76 -21.81 -34.17
CA VAL A 448 8.25 -22.63 -35.29
C VAL A 448 9.33 -22.76 -36.33
N ARG A 449 9.62 -24.01 -36.73
CA ARG A 449 10.48 -24.27 -37.85
C ARG A 449 9.72 -23.98 -39.14
N LEU A 450 10.25 -23.13 -39.99
CA LEU A 450 9.70 -22.88 -41.31
C LEU A 450 10.12 -24.06 -42.22
N LEU A 451 9.14 -24.83 -42.69
CA LEU A 451 9.39 -25.88 -43.65
C LEU A 451 9.57 -25.24 -45.04
N PRO A 452 10.50 -25.74 -45.87
CA PRO A 452 10.70 -25.23 -47.23
C PRO A 452 9.46 -25.44 -48.10
#